data_196ab7761b5f8946d19c0c728fda5ea5
#
_entry.id   196ab7761b5f8946d19c0c728fda5ea5
#
_cell.length_a   1.000
_cell.length_b   1.000
_cell.length_c   1.000
_cell.angle_alpha   90.00
_cell.angle_beta   90.00
_cell.angle_gamma   90.00
#
_symmetry.space_group_name_H-M   'P 1'
#
loop_
_entity.id
_entity.type
_entity.pdbx_description
1 polymer ?
#
loop_
_entity_poly.entity_id
_entity_poly.type
_entity_poly.pdbx_seq_one_letter_code
_entity_poly.pdbx_strand_id
1 'polypeptide(L)'
;MLEPQSTTFFLLLIVVFGGLMWWLAVAKQTVFRILAASLAFIPAMAFGVAAVNKYYDYYQNWDAAISDLTGQSAQTTQLPATDAGAGVKFGKLLGNSIDPAVAATDGITVRLSVPGKASRLTRTVYVYLPPQYFQPSFRDYRFPAVELIHGFPGTPLDWITVVGVTTTLQNLISGGLAKPVVLVMPDANGGRAVSLQCLNQFHGPPDATYLAQDLPYYIAQALRVQPPGLAWGIAGYSEGGFCAANLGLKYGRQFGFSGVLSGYFAPLDNQLGHPPELVDPFGGNARLRRANTPDHLVDSLPGGTRIAQFWLGAGSGDRADLRSAEFFQQLLQIRQPQVTLKVVPGGGHTMITWRALIPPMLEWMTPRLAREVTVEQAQRDRAAQKAAAAKRKKAAAKKAAGRSSPPA
;
A
#
# COMPACT_ATOMS: atom_id res chain seq x y z
N MET A 1 30.40 9.22 -1.35
CA MET A 1 30.03 7.83 -1.70
C MET A 1 29.56 7.77 -3.14
N LEU A 2 29.77 6.66 -3.81
CA LEU A 2 29.33 6.43 -5.22
C LEU A 2 27.87 5.94 -5.25
N GLU A 3 26.96 6.76 -4.74
CA GLU A 3 25.53 6.43 -4.78
C GLU A 3 24.97 6.51 -6.21
N PRO A 4 23.90 5.76 -6.56
CA PRO A 4 23.42 5.62 -7.95
C PRO A 4 22.93 6.94 -8.58
N GLN A 5 22.66 7.96 -7.76
CA GLN A 5 22.25 9.30 -8.22
C GLN A 5 23.34 10.38 -8.07
N SER A 6 24.52 10.02 -7.52
CA SER A 6 25.56 10.99 -7.25
C SER A 6 26.24 11.49 -8.53
N THR A 7 26.58 12.77 -8.59
CA THR A 7 27.32 13.37 -9.69
C THR A 7 28.66 12.63 -9.90
N THR A 8 29.30 12.19 -8.82
CA THR A 8 30.56 11.43 -8.86
C THR A 8 30.39 10.10 -9.60
N PHE A 9 29.26 9.40 -9.42
CA PHE A 9 28.98 8.16 -10.12
C PHE A 9 28.81 8.41 -11.63
N PHE A 10 28.07 9.43 -12.02
CA PHE A 10 27.91 9.81 -13.44
C PHE A 10 29.25 10.20 -14.09
N LEU A 11 30.07 11.00 -13.40
CA LEU A 11 31.39 11.38 -13.88
C LEU A 11 32.30 10.14 -14.06
N LEU A 12 32.27 9.20 -13.12
CA LEU A 12 33.01 7.95 -13.24
C LEU A 12 32.60 7.17 -14.50
N LEU A 13 31.30 7.03 -14.75
CA LEU A 13 30.80 6.32 -15.95
C LEU A 13 31.27 7.01 -17.24
N ILE A 14 31.26 8.36 -17.28
CA ILE A 14 31.74 9.14 -18.42
C ILE A 14 33.25 8.93 -18.63
N VAL A 15 34.05 8.97 -17.58
CA VAL A 15 35.51 8.76 -17.66
C VAL A 15 35.84 7.35 -18.12
N VAL A 16 35.19 6.32 -17.59
CA VAL A 16 35.39 4.92 -17.98
C VAL A 16 34.98 4.73 -19.44
N PHE A 17 33.83 5.25 -19.85
CA PHE A 17 33.38 5.18 -21.24
C PHE A 17 34.35 5.88 -22.17
N GLY A 18 34.79 7.10 -21.84
CA GLY A 18 35.79 7.85 -22.64
C GLY A 18 37.12 7.13 -22.78
N GLY A 19 37.61 6.51 -21.70
CA GLY A 19 38.83 5.69 -21.70
C GLY A 19 38.72 4.48 -22.61
N LEU A 20 37.58 3.78 -22.61
CA LEU A 20 37.29 2.65 -23.49
C LEU A 20 37.18 3.08 -24.97
N MET A 21 36.56 4.22 -25.24
CA MET A 21 36.49 4.79 -26.58
C MET A 21 37.84 5.24 -27.09
N TRP A 22 38.67 5.84 -26.22
CA TRP A 22 40.05 6.14 -26.57
C TRP A 22 40.85 4.86 -26.85
N TRP A 23 40.73 3.81 -26.03
CA TRP A 23 41.35 2.51 -26.28
C TRP A 23 40.88 1.89 -27.62
N LEU A 24 39.59 1.95 -27.92
CA LEU A 24 39.02 1.54 -29.21
C LEU A 24 39.70 2.27 -30.39
N ALA A 25 39.96 3.58 -30.24
CA ALA A 25 40.56 4.38 -31.30
C ALA A 25 42.05 4.04 -31.55
N VAL A 26 42.82 3.77 -30.48
CA VAL A 26 44.28 3.55 -30.59
C VAL A 26 44.68 2.09 -30.72
N ALA A 27 43.81 1.14 -30.43
CA ALA A 27 44.12 -0.30 -30.54
C ALA A 27 44.41 -0.72 -31.98
N LYS A 28 45.57 -1.34 -32.18
CA LYS A 28 46.03 -1.78 -33.52
C LYS A 28 45.42 -3.11 -33.93
N GLN A 29 45.13 -4.00 -32.98
CA GLN A 29 44.59 -5.33 -33.26
C GLN A 29 43.07 -5.33 -33.18
N THR A 30 42.41 -5.98 -34.13
CA THR A 30 40.94 -6.05 -34.23
C THR A 30 40.31 -6.65 -32.98
N VAL A 31 40.94 -7.65 -32.37
CA VAL A 31 40.44 -8.28 -31.12
C VAL A 31 40.32 -7.26 -29.98
N PHE A 32 41.32 -6.41 -29.76
CA PHE A 32 41.26 -5.38 -28.72
C PHE A 32 40.24 -4.28 -29.03
N ARG A 33 40.03 -3.98 -30.33
CA ARG A 33 38.97 -3.03 -30.74
C ARG A 33 37.60 -3.60 -30.46
N ILE A 34 37.34 -4.86 -30.77
CA ILE A 34 36.06 -5.52 -30.45
C ILE A 34 35.84 -5.55 -28.93
N LEU A 35 36.90 -5.92 -28.19
CA LEU A 35 36.82 -5.93 -26.71
C LEU A 35 36.51 -4.55 -26.11
N ALA A 36 37.21 -3.50 -26.56
CA ALA A 36 36.98 -2.14 -26.12
C ALA A 36 35.56 -1.67 -26.44
N ALA A 37 35.05 -1.95 -27.65
CA ALA A 37 33.67 -1.62 -28.04
C ALA A 37 32.63 -2.36 -27.16
N SER A 38 32.82 -3.66 -26.92
CA SER A 38 31.94 -4.47 -26.08
C SER A 38 31.94 -3.98 -24.62
N LEU A 39 33.11 -3.66 -24.08
CA LEU A 39 33.21 -3.14 -22.71
C LEU A 39 32.64 -1.73 -22.58
N ALA A 40 32.72 -0.88 -23.61
CA ALA A 40 32.15 0.48 -23.59
C ALA A 40 30.62 0.48 -23.50
N PHE A 41 29.97 -0.61 -23.92
CA PHE A 41 28.51 -0.75 -23.79
C PHE A 41 28.06 -0.79 -22.32
N ILE A 42 28.87 -1.34 -21.41
CA ILE A 42 28.54 -1.48 -20.00
C ILE A 42 28.34 -0.09 -19.30
N PRO A 43 29.35 0.82 -19.31
CA PRO A 43 29.16 2.15 -18.69
C PRO A 43 28.11 2.99 -19.42
N ALA A 44 27.91 2.82 -20.73
CA ALA A 44 26.86 3.51 -21.47
C ALA A 44 25.45 3.07 -21.00
N MET A 45 25.23 1.75 -20.87
CA MET A 45 23.97 1.23 -20.30
C MET A 45 23.78 1.65 -18.85
N ALA A 46 24.82 1.52 -18.02
CA ALA A 46 24.76 1.94 -16.62
C ALA A 46 24.43 3.42 -16.49
N PHE A 47 24.98 4.27 -17.37
CA PHE A 47 24.65 5.70 -17.41
C PHE A 47 23.16 5.93 -17.76
N GLY A 48 22.63 5.23 -18.77
CA GLY A 48 21.21 5.33 -19.15
C GLY A 48 20.28 4.93 -18.00
N VAL A 49 20.56 3.78 -17.36
CA VAL A 49 19.78 3.31 -16.21
C VAL A 49 19.86 4.30 -15.04
N ALA A 50 21.07 4.79 -14.72
CA ALA A 50 21.25 5.78 -13.65
C ALA A 50 20.56 7.12 -13.96
N ALA A 51 20.53 7.55 -15.22
CA ALA A 51 19.84 8.76 -15.65
C ALA A 51 18.31 8.64 -15.47
N VAL A 52 17.74 7.49 -15.85
CA VAL A 52 16.32 7.18 -15.61
C VAL A 52 16.03 7.14 -14.11
N ASN A 53 16.87 6.45 -13.33
CA ASN A 53 16.76 6.40 -11.88
C ASN A 53 16.79 7.81 -11.25
N LYS A 54 17.69 8.66 -11.73
CA LYS A 54 17.79 10.05 -11.24
C LYS A 54 16.57 10.89 -11.63
N TYR A 55 16.05 10.70 -12.83
CA TYR A 55 14.86 11.43 -13.30
C TYR A 55 13.61 11.13 -12.45
N TYR A 56 13.37 9.84 -12.13
CA TYR A 56 12.24 9.43 -11.29
C TYR A 56 12.55 9.52 -9.79
N ASP A 57 13.81 9.81 -9.42
CA ASP A 57 14.31 9.79 -8.04
C ASP A 57 13.96 8.49 -7.31
N TYR A 58 14.12 7.35 -8.01
CA TYR A 58 13.68 6.06 -7.51
C TYR A 58 14.60 5.56 -6.39
N TYR A 59 15.76 5.00 -6.73
CA TYR A 59 16.73 4.53 -5.75
C TYR A 59 17.73 5.63 -5.38
N GLN A 60 17.67 6.14 -4.16
CA GLN A 60 18.59 7.16 -3.66
C GLN A 60 19.95 6.57 -3.26
N ASN A 61 19.98 5.29 -2.89
CA ASN A 61 21.17 4.56 -2.48
C ASN A 61 21.16 3.12 -3.02
N TRP A 62 22.33 2.46 -2.97
CA TRP A 62 22.48 1.09 -3.44
C TRP A 62 21.70 0.08 -2.61
N ASP A 63 21.54 0.32 -1.29
CA ASP A 63 20.79 -0.59 -0.43
C ASP A 63 19.32 -0.67 -0.86
N ALA A 64 18.71 0.44 -1.24
CA ALA A 64 17.35 0.47 -1.78
C ALA A 64 17.25 -0.32 -3.08
N ALA A 65 18.20 -0.12 -4.02
CA ALA A 65 18.21 -0.82 -5.29
C ALA A 65 18.43 -2.34 -5.12
N ILE A 66 19.36 -2.74 -4.26
CA ILE A 66 19.66 -4.15 -3.99
C ILE A 66 18.48 -4.80 -3.26
N SER A 67 17.88 -4.11 -2.30
CA SER A 67 16.73 -4.62 -1.55
C SER A 67 15.55 -4.93 -2.47
N ASP A 68 15.28 -4.06 -3.42
CA ASP A 68 14.19 -4.27 -4.39
C ASP A 68 14.51 -5.42 -5.35
N LEU A 69 15.72 -5.46 -5.91
CA LEU A 69 16.15 -6.53 -6.82
C LEU A 69 16.18 -7.92 -6.17
N THR A 70 16.52 -8.00 -4.89
CA THR A 70 16.63 -9.28 -4.17
C THR A 70 15.34 -9.66 -3.44
N GLY A 71 14.39 -8.75 -3.29
CA GLY A 71 13.21 -8.92 -2.45
C GLY A 71 13.55 -9.04 -0.97
N GLN A 72 14.74 -8.60 -0.56
CA GLN A 72 15.24 -8.66 0.83
C GLN A 72 15.65 -7.26 1.27
N SER A 73 15.18 -6.84 2.42
CA SER A 73 15.60 -5.59 3.05
C SER A 73 16.09 -5.86 4.46
N ALA A 74 17.18 -5.21 4.85
CA ALA A 74 17.69 -5.22 6.22
C ALA A 74 16.66 -4.67 7.23
N GLN A 75 15.69 -3.87 6.74
CA GLN A 75 14.60 -3.31 7.54
C GLN A 75 13.43 -4.27 7.74
N THR A 76 13.49 -5.50 7.20
CA THR A 76 12.38 -6.46 7.26
C THR A 76 12.79 -7.74 7.97
N THR A 77 11.97 -8.17 8.92
CA THR A 77 12.09 -9.48 9.56
C THR A 77 11.29 -10.51 8.78
N GLN A 78 11.96 -11.51 8.23
CA GLN A 78 11.28 -12.62 7.57
C GLN A 78 10.73 -13.57 8.64
N LEU A 79 9.41 -13.73 8.65
CA LEU A 79 8.77 -14.79 9.43
C LEU A 79 8.56 -16.02 8.55
N PRO A 80 8.71 -17.25 9.11
CA PRO A 80 8.39 -18.46 8.38
C PRO A 80 6.97 -18.39 7.83
N ALA A 81 6.76 -18.90 6.62
CA ALA A 81 5.42 -19.03 6.04
C ALA A 81 4.57 -19.87 7.00
N THR A 82 3.55 -19.26 7.58
CA THR A 82 2.63 -19.96 8.49
C THR A 82 1.31 -20.12 7.81
N ASP A 83 0.82 -21.37 7.75
CA ASP A 83 -0.56 -21.63 7.34
C ASP A 83 -1.52 -20.86 8.24
N ALA A 84 -2.33 -20.02 7.60
CA ALA A 84 -3.16 -18.99 8.18
C ALA A 84 -4.36 -19.48 9.03
N GLY A 85 -4.28 -20.66 9.58
CA GLY A 85 -5.28 -21.16 10.53
C GLY A 85 -5.08 -20.74 11.99
N ALA A 86 -4.01 -20.01 12.31
CA ALA A 86 -3.55 -19.89 13.68
C ALA A 86 -3.17 -18.46 14.09
N GLY A 87 -4.15 -17.60 14.29
CA GLY A 87 -3.94 -16.28 14.92
C GLY A 87 -3.18 -16.35 16.25
N VAL A 88 -3.27 -17.48 16.95
CA VAL A 88 -2.50 -17.78 18.19
C VAL A 88 -1.02 -18.03 17.89
N LYS A 89 -0.66 -18.57 16.72
CA LYS A 89 0.74 -18.86 16.38
C LYS A 89 1.52 -17.62 15.92
N PHE A 90 0.86 -16.63 15.33
CA PHE A 90 1.54 -15.44 14.84
C PHE A 90 2.12 -14.58 15.98
N GLY A 91 1.35 -14.37 17.06
CA GLY A 91 1.86 -13.68 18.26
C GLY A 91 3.05 -14.41 18.91
N LYS A 92 3.05 -15.76 18.88
CA LYS A 92 4.16 -16.58 19.39
C LYS A 92 5.39 -16.52 18.46
N LEU A 93 5.20 -16.48 17.16
CA LEU A 93 6.27 -16.32 16.17
C LEU A 93 6.93 -14.94 16.25
N LEU A 94 6.13 -13.88 16.40
CA LEU A 94 6.65 -12.53 16.67
C LEU A 94 7.52 -12.54 17.94
N GLY A 95 7.05 -13.13 19.04
CA GLY A 95 7.78 -13.16 20.32
C GLY A 95 9.10 -13.93 20.31
N ASN A 96 9.27 -14.89 19.39
CA ASN A 96 10.49 -15.72 19.30
C ASN A 96 11.54 -15.18 18.29
N SER A 97 11.15 -14.29 17.40
CA SER A 97 11.98 -13.83 16.28
C SER A 97 12.38 -12.34 16.36
N ILE A 98 11.95 -11.64 17.39
CA ILE A 98 12.08 -10.19 17.50
C ILE A 98 12.61 -9.82 18.88
N ASP A 99 13.56 -8.89 18.91
CA ASP A 99 13.93 -8.22 20.17
C ASP A 99 12.78 -7.29 20.60
N PRO A 100 12.10 -7.58 21.74
CA PRO A 100 10.97 -6.78 22.19
C PRO A 100 11.35 -5.32 22.50
N ALA A 101 12.59 -5.06 22.91
CA ALA A 101 13.06 -3.72 23.23
C ALA A 101 13.21 -2.88 21.95
N VAL A 102 13.82 -3.42 20.90
CA VAL A 102 13.92 -2.79 19.58
C VAL A 102 12.53 -2.56 18.98
N ALA A 103 11.66 -3.57 19.05
CA ALA A 103 10.31 -3.45 18.52
C ALA A 103 9.47 -2.37 19.24
N ALA A 104 9.66 -2.20 20.56
CA ALA A 104 8.95 -1.17 21.32
C ALA A 104 9.49 0.26 21.08
N THR A 105 10.68 0.40 20.49
CA THR A 105 11.31 1.70 20.14
C THR A 105 11.09 2.07 18.68
N ASP A 106 11.34 1.13 17.77
CA ASP A 106 11.43 1.42 16.33
C ASP A 106 10.25 0.82 15.54
N GLY A 107 9.45 -0.04 16.17
CA GLY A 107 8.50 -0.88 15.46
C GLY A 107 9.22 -1.95 14.64
N ILE A 108 8.47 -2.71 13.88
CA ILE A 108 9.05 -3.73 12.98
C ILE A 108 8.26 -3.84 11.69
N THR A 109 8.95 -4.21 10.64
CA THR A 109 8.32 -4.67 9.40
C THR A 109 8.48 -6.18 9.26
N VAL A 110 7.39 -6.88 9.07
CA VAL A 110 7.38 -8.34 8.87
C VAL A 110 6.92 -8.67 7.45
N ARG A 111 7.54 -9.67 6.84
CA ARG A 111 7.14 -10.21 5.53
C ARG A 111 6.26 -11.45 5.76
N LEU A 112 5.08 -11.44 5.16
CA LEU A 112 4.09 -12.51 5.24
C LEU A 112 3.79 -13.08 3.86
N SER A 113 3.44 -14.36 3.80
CA SER A 113 2.76 -14.96 2.66
C SER A 113 1.27 -15.10 3.02
N VAL A 114 0.42 -14.31 2.40
CA VAL A 114 -1.00 -14.20 2.76
C VAL A 114 -1.86 -14.91 1.72
N PRO A 115 -2.53 -16.02 2.08
CA PRO A 115 -3.46 -16.70 1.20
C PRO A 115 -4.84 -16.03 1.20
N GLY A 116 -5.43 -15.88 0.03
CA GLY A 116 -6.80 -15.42 -0.16
C GLY A 116 -7.77 -16.58 -0.33
N LYS A 117 -8.82 -16.60 0.46
CA LYS A 117 -9.86 -17.65 0.40
C LYS A 117 -10.81 -17.47 -0.78
N ALA A 118 -11.23 -16.24 -1.03
CA ALA A 118 -12.17 -15.92 -2.11
C ALA A 118 -11.47 -15.83 -3.46
N SER A 119 -10.32 -15.14 -3.51
CA SER A 119 -9.53 -14.96 -4.72
C SER A 119 -8.73 -16.20 -5.12
N ARG A 120 -8.40 -17.07 -4.17
CA ARG A 120 -7.45 -18.18 -4.32
C ARG A 120 -6.02 -17.74 -4.69
N LEU A 121 -5.72 -16.48 -4.48
CA LEU A 121 -4.38 -15.93 -4.67
C LEU A 121 -3.56 -16.07 -3.38
N THR A 122 -2.25 -16.17 -3.52
CA THR A 122 -1.31 -16.02 -2.41
C THR A 122 -0.32 -14.94 -2.80
N ARG A 123 -0.16 -13.93 -1.96
CA ARG A 123 0.71 -12.77 -2.22
C ARG A 123 1.69 -12.55 -1.08
N THR A 124 2.84 -12.00 -1.42
CA THR A 124 3.74 -11.41 -0.43
C THR A 124 3.13 -10.10 0.09
N VAL A 125 3.15 -9.94 1.41
CA VAL A 125 2.66 -8.74 2.09
C VAL A 125 3.68 -8.33 3.13
N TYR A 126 4.10 -7.06 3.11
CA TYR A 126 4.88 -6.48 4.19
C TYR A 126 3.94 -5.75 5.14
N VAL A 127 4.13 -5.95 6.44
CA VAL A 127 3.29 -5.33 7.47
C VAL A 127 4.20 -4.63 8.46
N TYR A 128 4.05 -3.30 8.55
CA TYR A 128 4.71 -2.52 9.58
C TYR A 128 3.83 -2.43 10.82
N LEU A 129 4.39 -2.87 11.94
CA LEU A 129 3.81 -2.76 13.28
C LEU A 129 4.52 -1.62 14.01
N PRO A 130 3.82 -0.52 14.35
CA PRO A 130 4.46 0.64 14.98
C PRO A 130 4.93 0.31 16.41
N PRO A 131 5.86 1.10 17.00
CA PRO A 131 6.36 0.88 18.36
C PRO A 131 5.26 0.65 19.39
N GLN A 132 4.16 1.39 19.29
CA GLN A 132 3.00 1.29 20.19
C GLN A 132 2.36 -0.10 20.19
N TYR A 133 2.51 -0.86 19.10
CA TYR A 133 2.01 -2.24 19.04
C TYR A 133 2.67 -3.14 20.10
N PHE A 134 3.88 -2.84 20.54
CA PHE A 134 4.66 -3.62 21.51
C PHE A 134 4.64 -3.02 22.91
N GLN A 135 4.08 -1.83 23.10
CA GLN A 135 4.03 -1.16 24.39
C GLN A 135 2.90 -1.71 25.28
N PRO A 136 3.12 -1.84 26.60
CA PRO A 136 2.12 -2.37 27.55
C PRO A 136 0.80 -1.59 27.56
N SER A 137 0.87 -0.25 27.38
CA SER A 137 -0.31 0.63 27.33
C SER A 137 -1.26 0.33 26.17
N PHE A 138 -0.78 -0.37 25.13
CA PHE A 138 -1.56 -0.75 23.94
C PHE A 138 -1.87 -2.25 23.87
N ARG A 139 -1.67 -2.99 24.97
CA ARG A 139 -1.81 -4.45 24.99
C ARG A 139 -3.16 -4.95 24.45
N ASP A 140 -4.25 -4.29 24.83
CA ASP A 140 -5.61 -4.65 24.43
C ASP A 140 -6.16 -3.81 23.29
N TYR A 141 -5.34 -2.90 22.76
CA TYR A 141 -5.73 -2.02 21.67
C TYR A 141 -5.66 -2.75 20.33
N ARG A 142 -6.74 -2.68 19.55
CA ARG A 142 -6.75 -3.11 18.15
C ARG A 142 -6.53 -1.90 17.27
N PHE A 143 -5.45 -1.93 16.55
CA PHE A 143 -4.98 -0.81 15.74
C PHE A 143 -5.84 -0.62 14.48
N PRO A 144 -6.05 0.61 14.03
CA PRO A 144 -6.51 0.84 12.66
C PRO A 144 -5.40 0.42 11.69
N ALA A 145 -5.77 0.21 10.42
CA ALA A 145 -4.80 -0.17 9.39
C ALA A 145 -4.91 0.70 8.14
N VAL A 146 -3.80 0.82 7.43
CA VAL A 146 -3.75 1.44 6.11
C VAL A 146 -3.10 0.47 5.13
N GLU A 147 -3.85 0.08 4.10
CA GLU A 147 -3.34 -0.68 2.98
C GLU A 147 -2.68 0.27 1.99
N LEU A 148 -1.41 0.00 1.66
CA LEU A 148 -0.57 0.86 0.81
C LEU A 148 -0.23 0.13 -0.48
N ILE A 149 -0.79 0.59 -1.59
CA ILE A 149 -0.61 -0.03 -2.90
C ILE A 149 0.50 0.69 -3.67
N HIS A 150 1.51 -0.07 -4.11
CA HIS A 150 2.64 0.46 -4.89
C HIS A 150 2.22 0.81 -6.33
N GLY A 151 3.04 1.59 -7.03
CA GLY A 151 2.87 1.90 -8.45
C GLY A 151 3.33 0.75 -9.36
N PHE A 152 3.23 0.96 -10.66
CA PHE A 152 3.78 0.07 -11.67
C PHE A 152 4.71 0.84 -12.63
N PRO A 153 5.91 0.31 -12.93
CA PRO A 153 6.54 -0.82 -12.26
C PRO A 153 6.88 -0.51 -10.81
N GLY A 154 6.88 -1.53 -9.94
CA GLY A 154 7.20 -1.36 -8.53
C GLY A 154 6.84 -2.59 -7.70
N THR A 155 7.24 -2.56 -6.44
CA THR A 155 7.07 -3.63 -5.47
C THR A 155 6.58 -3.06 -4.13
N PRO A 156 6.03 -3.88 -3.24
CA PRO A 156 5.65 -3.39 -1.90
C PRO A 156 6.83 -2.87 -1.07
N LEU A 157 8.08 -3.28 -1.39
CA LEU A 157 9.28 -2.77 -0.73
C LEU A 157 9.53 -1.29 -1.01
N ASP A 158 9.05 -0.77 -2.13
CA ASP A 158 9.20 0.65 -2.46
C ASP A 158 8.65 1.57 -1.36
N TRP A 159 7.57 1.17 -0.72
CA TRP A 159 7.01 1.91 0.41
C TRP A 159 8.00 2.05 1.57
N ILE A 160 8.87 1.06 1.76
CA ILE A 160 9.82 0.99 2.87
C ILE A 160 11.16 1.63 2.46
N THR A 161 11.75 1.13 1.36
CA THR A 161 13.13 1.42 0.99
C THR A 161 13.28 2.67 0.12
N VAL A 162 12.26 2.95 -0.71
CA VAL A 162 12.26 4.09 -1.64
C VAL A 162 11.52 5.27 -1.05
N VAL A 163 10.31 5.03 -0.57
CA VAL A 163 9.43 6.08 -0.04
C VAL A 163 9.70 6.41 1.42
N GLY A 164 10.14 5.42 2.23
CA GLY A 164 10.44 5.59 3.64
C GLY A 164 9.20 5.84 4.51
N VAL A 165 8.07 5.21 4.18
CA VAL A 165 6.77 5.45 4.84
C VAL A 165 6.79 5.09 6.33
N THR A 166 7.55 4.06 6.72
CA THR A 166 7.66 3.59 8.10
C THR A 166 8.32 4.64 8.99
N THR A 167 9.46 5.17 8.54
CA THR A 167 10.18 6.27 9.21
C THR A 167 9.34 7.55 9.24
N THR A 168 8.67 7.86 8.13
CA THR A 168 7.77 9.03 8.03
C THR A 168 6.64 8.93 9.05
N LEU A 169 5.94 7.79 9.11
CA LEU A 169 4.87 7.58 10.09
C LEU A 169 5.38 7.69 11.53
N GLN A 170 6.53 7.09 11.84
CA GLN A 170 7.13 7.13 13.17
C GLN A 170 7.46 8.56 13.59
N ASN A 171 8.06 9.35 12.71
CA ASN A 171 8.36 10.76 12.95
C ASN A 171 7.09 11.59 13.20
N LEU A 172 6.05 11.36 12.40
CA LEU A 172 4.76 12.04 12.57
C LEU A 172 4.07 11.66 13.89
N ILE A 173 4.13 10.39 14.29
CA ILE A 173 3.59 9.94 15.59
C ILE A 173 4.35 10.59 16.74
N SER A 174 5.69 10.61 16.68
CA SER A 174 6.55 11.22 17.68
C SER A 174 6.31 12.73 17.78
N GLY A 175 6.03 13.38 16.66
CA GLY A 175 5.64 14.79 16.59
C GLY A 175 4.18 15.08 16.98
N GLY A 176 3.38 14.07 17.28
CA GLY A 176 1.95 14.22 17.63
C GLY A 176 1.04 14.53 16.43
N LEU A 177 1.56 14.52 15.20
CA LEU A 177 0.85 14.85 13.96
C LEU A 177 0.07 13.65 13.39
N ALA A 178 0.49 12.44 13.70
CA ALA A 178 -0.18 11.21 13.30
C ALA A 178 -0.56 10.34 14.51
N LYS A 179 -1.45 9.39 14.30
CA LYS A 179 -1.82 8.37 15.29
C LYS A 179 -1.27 7.01 14.87
N PRO A 180 -0.97 6.11 15.85
CA PRO A 180 -0.45 4.79 15.54
C PRO A 180 -1.41 3.98 14.68
N VAL A 181 -0.93 3.49 13.54
CA VAL A 181 -1.65 2.61 12.61
C VAL A 181 -0.72 1.49 12.15
N VAL A 182 -1.29 0.35 11.78
CA VAL A 182 -0.57 -0.73 11.11
C VAL A 182 -0.57 -0.42 9.60
N LEU A 183 0.61 -0.47 8.95
CA LEU A 183 0.71 -0.34 7.50
C LEU A 183 0.76 -1.73 6.87
N VAL A 184 -0.03 -1.95 5.85
CA VAL A 184 -0.16 -3.22 5.12
C VAL A 184 0.21 -2.98 3.67
N MET A 185 1.30 -3.53 3.20
CA MET A 185 1.89 -3.27 1.88
C MET A 185 1.89 -4.57 1.07
N PRO A 186 0.80 -4.87 0.33
CA PRO A 186 0.71 -6.06 -0.50
C PRO A 186 1.48 -5.91 -1.81
N ASP A 187 1.96 -7.04 -2.35
CA ASP A 187 2.34 -7.17 -3.74
C ASP A 187 1.06 -7.21 -4.61
N ALA A 188 0.68 -6.07 -5.16
CA ALA A 188 -0.53 -5.92 -5.93
C ALA A 188 -0.48 -6.62 -7.30
N ASN A 189 0.74 -6.87 -7.82
CA ASN A 189 0.95 -7.51 -9.13
C ASN A 189 1.39 -8.97 -9.04
N GLY A 190 1.60 -9.51 -7.82
CA GLY A 190 1.96 -10.91 -7.57
C GLY A 190 3.31 -11.33 -8.13
N GLY A 191 4.30 -10.45 -8.02
CA GLY A 191 5.66 -10.65 -8.53
C GLY A 191 5.74 -10.64 -10.06
N ARG A 192 4.68 -10.22 -10.75
CA ARG A 192 4.64 -10.14 -12.21
C ARG A 192 5.18 -8.80 -12.70
N ALA A 193 5.96 -8.84 -13.78
CA ALA A 193 6.39 -7.63 -14.49
C ALA A 193 5.26 -7.07 -15.40
N VAL A 194 4.02 -7.13 -14.92
CA VAL A 194 2.82 -6.70 -15.64
C VAL A 194 1.88 -5.96 -14.70
N SER A 195 1.27 -4.89 -15.18
CA SER A 195 0.27 -4.12 -14.44
C SER A 195 -1.06 -4.90 -14.34
N LEU A 196 -1.53 -5.16 -13.13
CA LEU A 196 -2.82 -5.80 -12.89
C LEU A 196 -3.90 -4.80 -12.47
N GLN A 197 -3.52 -3.56 -12.17
CA GLN A 197 -4.41 -2.44 -11.84
C GLN A 197 -5.43 -2.77 -10.73
N CYS A 198 -5.10 -3.68 -9.84
CA CYS A 198 -6.00 -4.12 -8.75
C CYS A 198 -7.41 -4.49 -9.24
N LEU A 199 -7.51 -5.10 -10.40
CA LEU A 199 -8.78 -5.46 -11.03
C LEU A 199 -9.04 -6.96 -10.92
N ASN A 200 -10.32 -7.36 -10.94
CA ASN A 200 -10.66 -8.73 -11.27
C ASN A 200 -10.67 -8.85 -12.79
N GLN A 201 -9.56 -9.29 -13.35
CA GLN A 201 -9.34 -9.30 -14.79
C GLN A 201 -10.09 -10.45 -15.46
N PHE A 202 -10.54 -10.21 -16.67
CA PHE A 202 -11.10 -11.25 -17.53
C PHE A 202 -10.00 -12.27 -17.88
N HIS A 203 -10.23 -13.55 -17.57
CA HIS A 203 -9.21 -14.60 -17.69
C HIS A 203 -7.91 -14.38 -16.92
N GLY A 204 -7.90 -13.43 -15.99
CA GLY A 204 -6.74 -13.10 -15.14
C GLY A 204 -7.04 -13.26 -13.66
N PRO A 205 -6.10 -12.85 -12.81
CA PRO A 205 -6.24 -12.96 -11.37
C PRO A 205 -7.32 -12.01 -10.82
N PRO A 206 -8.10 -12.44 -9.80
CA PRO A 206 -9.10 -11.59 -9.16
C PRO A 206 -8.49 -10.71 -8.07
N ASP A 207 -7.61 -9.76 -8.45
CA ASP A 207 -6.84 -8.95 -7.51
C ASP A 207 -7.70 -8.00 -6.67
N ALA A 208 -8.77 -7.41 -7.24
CA ALA A 208 -9.70 -6.60 -6.45
C ALA A 208 -10.33 -7.38 -5.29
N THR A 209 -10.67 -8.66 -5.53
CA THR A 209 -11.20 -9.55 -4.49
C THR A 209 -10.14 -9.82 -3.42
N TYR A 210 -8.89 -10.06 -3.83
CA TYR A 210 -7.80 -10.29 -2.90
C TYR A 210 -7.56 -9.06 -2.02
N LEU A 211 -7.33 -7.91 -2.63
CA LEU A 211 -6.96 -6.68 -1.94
C LEU A 211 -8.10 -6.13 -1.05
N ALA A 212 -9.35 -6.17 -1.52
CA ALA A 212 -10.44 -5.57 -0.77
C ALA A 212 -11.17 -6.53 0.19
N GLN A 213 -11.00 -7.85 0.04
CA GLN A 213 -11.70 -8.81 0.87
C GLN A 213 -10.73 -9.74 1.62
N ASP A 214 -9.93 -10.53 0.89
CA ASP A 214 -9.11 -11.55 1.55
C ASP A 214 -8.06 -10.96 2.48
N LEU A 215 -7.27 -10.00 1.99
CA LEU A 215 -6.16 -9.42 2.72
C LEU A 215 -6.60 -8.69 4.02
N PRO A 216 -7.57 -7.75 3.99
CA PRO A 216 -7.98 -7.06 5.21
C PRO A 216 -8.53 -8.00 6.28
N TYR A 217 -9.32 -9.00 5.89
CA TYR A 217 -9.84 -10.00 6.83
C TYR A 217 -8.75 -10.88 7.40
N TYR A 218 -7.78 -11.31 6.58
CA TYR A 218 -6.64 -12.09 7.06
C TYR A 218 -5.83 -11.31 8.11
N ILE A 219 -5.46 -10.08 7.81
CA ILE A 219 -4.68 -9.22 8.72
C ILE A 219 -5.42 -8.99 10.04
N ALA A 220 -6.72 -8.71 9.98
CA ALA A 220 -7.54 -8.53 11.18
C ALA A 220 -7.66 -9.77 12.06
N GLN A 221 -7.55 -10.98 11.48
CA GLN A 221 -7.54 -12.24 12.22
C GLN A 221 -6.15 -12.58 12.77
N ALA A 222 -5.11 -12.28 12.01
CA ALA A 222 -3.74 -12.62 12.36
C ALA A 222 -3.11 -11.65 13.38
N LEU A 223 -3.52 -10.38 13.36
CA LEU A 223 -2.91 -9.29 14.13
C LEU A 223 -3.94 -8.56 15.01
N ARG A 224 -3.45 -7.74 15.94
CA ARG A 224 -4.30 -6.82 16.74
C ARG A 224 -4.69 -5.61 15.91
N VAL A 225 -5.42 -5.85 14.83
CA VAL A 225 -5.94 -4.85 13.89
C VAL A 225 -7.47 -4.91 13.90
N GLN A 226 -8.11 -3.76 13.76
CA GLN A 226 -9.58 -3.69 13.64
C GLN A 226 -10.07 -4.51 12.44
N PRO A 227 -11.26 -5.09 12.50
CA PRO A 227 -11.89 -5.67 11.32
C PRO A 227 -12.02 -4.64 10.20
N PRO A 228 -12.04 -5.09 8.91
CA PRO A 228 -12.30 -4.19 7.78
C PRO A 228 -13.54 -3.33 8.01
N GLY A 229 -13.44 -2.04 7.77
CA GLY A 229 -14.49 -1.07 8.06
C GLY A 229 -13.98 0.36 8.05
N LEU A 230 -14.59 1.21 8.88
CA LEU A 230 -14.21 2.63 8.97
C LEU A 230 -12.81 2.86 9.52
N ALA A 231 -12.28 1.90 10.29
CA ALA A 231 -10.93 1.96 10.84
C ALA A 231 -9.86 1.41 9.88
N TRP A 232 -10.21 1.20 8.60
CA TRP A 232 -9.28 0.84 7.54
C TRP A 232 -9.19 1.94 6.50
N GLY A 233 -7.96 2.30 6.14
CA GLY A 233 -7.64 3.15 5.00
C GLY A 233 -7.02 2.33 3.87
N ILE A 234 -7.11 2.87 2.66
CA ILE A 234 -6.35 2.41 1.49
C ILE A 234 -5.66 3.62 0.88
N ALA A 235 -4.40 3.49 0.47
CA ALA A 235 -3.72 4.56 -0.24
C ALA A 235 -2.73 3.99 -1.26
N GLY A 236 -2.36 4.79 -2.26
CA GLY A 236 -1.40 4.37 -3.25
C GLY A 236 -0.94 5.51 -4.14
N TYR A 237 0.16 5.28 -4.84
CA TYR A 237 0.70 6.22 -5.81
C TYR A 237 0.68 5.64 -7.22
N SER A 238 0.53 6.50 -8.24
CA SER A 238 0.49 6.08 -9.64
C SER A 238 -0.60 5.03 -9.89
N GLU A 239 -0.29 3.83 -10.38
CA GLU A 239 -1.23 2.70 -10.45
C GLU A 239 -1.90 2.41 -9.10
N GLY A 240 -1.12 2.44 -8.00
CA GLY A 240 -1.68 2.29 -6.66
C GLY A 240 -2.69 3.39 -6.29
N GLY A 241 -2.53 4.58 -6.85
CA GLY A 241 -3.50 5.67 -6.74
C GLY A 241 -4.83 5.34 -7.44
N PHE A 242 -4.77 4.79 -8.67
CA PHE A 242 -5.95 4.24 -9.32
C PHE A 242 -6.60 3.14 -8.48
N CYS A 243 -5.81 2.23 -7.95
CA CYS A 243 -6.28 1.16 -7.06
C CYS A 243 -7.04 1.72 -5.86
N ALA A 244 -6.45 2.69 -5.17
CA ALA A 244 -7.05 3.32 -4.00
C ALA A 244 -8.37 4.05 -4.36
N ALA A 245 -8.42 4.72 -5.52
CA ALA A 245 -9.63 5.37 -6.00
C ALA A 245 -10.74 4.34 -6.31
N ASN A 246 -10.43 3.33 -7.12
CA ASN A 246 -11.40 2.32 -7.56
C ASN A 246 -11.91 1.48 -6.37
N LEU A 247 -11.00 0.97 -5.54
CA LEU A 247 -11.37 0.14 -4.39
C LEU A 247 -12.07 0.96 -3.29
N GLY A 248 -11.66 2.20 -3.05
CA GLY A 248 -12.32 3.10 -2.11
C GLY A 248 -13.77 3.44 -2.48
N LEU A 249 -14.09 3.54 -3.78
CA LEU A 249 -15.45 3.70 -4.27
C LEU A 249 -16.27 2.42 -4.15
N LYS A 250 -15.71 1.28 -4.56
CA LYS A 250 -16.44 0.00 -4.65
C LYS A 250 -16.59 -0.71 -3.31
N TYR A 251 -15.61 -0.55 -2.43
CA TYR A 251 -15.50 -1.27 -1.16
C TYR A 251 -15.52 -0.33 0.05
N GLY A 252 -16.34 0.71 0.02
CA GLY A 252 -16.48 1.68 1.11
C GLY A 252 -17.01 1.09 2.44
N ARG A 253 -17.39 -0.18 2.45
CA ARG A 253 -17.67 -0.93 3.68
C ARG A 253 -16.41 -1.53 4.30
N GLN A 254 -15.36 -1.76 3.51
CA GLN A 254 -14.06 -2.28 3.92
C GLN A 254 -13.07 -1.16 4.22
N PHE A 255 -13.16 -0.06 3.48
CA PHE A 255 -12.25 1.09 3.60
C PHE A 255 -13.03 2.35 3.93
N GLY A 256 -12.73 2.97 5.09
CA GLY A 256 -13.33 4.24 5.48
C GLY A 256 -12.67 5.45 4.82
N PHE A 257 -11.39 5.33 4.42
CA PHE A 257 -10.58 6.43 3.92
C PHE A 257 -9.72 5.99 2.74
N SER A 258 -9.54 6.87 1.76
CA SER A 258 -8.72 6.63 0.58
C SER A 258 -7.78 7.79 0.30
N GLY A 259 -6.48 7.49 0.16
CA GLY A 259 -5.41 8.42 -0.22
C GLY A 259 -4.93 8.13 -1.64
N VAL A 260 -5.13 9.06 -2.57
CA VAL A 260 -4.78 8.91 -3.98
C VAL A 260 -3.65 9.87 -4.34
N LEU A 261 -2.48 9.34 -4.65
CA LEU A 261 -1.28 10.13 -4.98
C LEU A 261 -0.96 9.95 -6.46
N SER A 262 -1.10 11.00 -7.27
CA SER A 262 -0.90 11.00 -8.72
C SER A 262 -1.54 9.78 -9.40
N GLY A 263 -2.78 9.47 -9.01
CA GLY A 263 -3.55 8.39 -9.61
C GLY A 263 -4.28 8.85 -10.87
N TYR A 264 -4.55 7.90 -11.75
CA TYR A 264 -5.49 8.08 -12.84
C TYR A 264 -6.86 7.52 -12.47
N PHE A 265 -7.93 7.85 -13.22
CA PHE A 265 -9.31 7.55 -12.81
C PHE A 265 -10.12 6.78 -13.86
N ALA A 266 -9.42 6.14 -14.80
CA ALA A 266 -9.99 5.18 -15.72
C ALA A 266 -8.98 4.04 -15.94
N PRO A 267 -9.42 2.77 -16.05
CA PRO A 267 -8.51 1.66 -16.29
C PRO A 267 -7.83 1.78 -17.64
N LEU A 268 -6.52 1.52 -17.65
CA LEU A 268 -5.71 1.53 -18.86
C LEU A 268 -5.70 0.16 -19.53
N ASP A 269 -5.55 0.15 -20.85
CA ASP A 269 -5.25 -1.06 -21.58
C ASP A 269 -3.76 -1.41 -21.39
N ASN A 270 -3.50 -2.66 -21.04
CA ASN A 270 -2.16 -3.14 -20.80
C ASN A 270 -1.50 -3.49 -22.13
N GLN A 271 -0.49 -2.75 -22.55
CA GLN A 271 0.14 -2.95 -23.87
C GLN A 271 1.51 -3.59 -23.79
N LEU A 272 2.29 -3.31 -22.74
CA LEU A 272 3.67 -3.79 -22.62
C LEU A 272 3.75 -5.00 -21.69
N GLY A 273 4.37 -6.07 -22.19
CA GLY A 273 4.68 -7.28 -21.39
C GLY A 273 3.47 -8.17 -21.07
N HIS A 274 2.26 -7.79 -21.46
CA HIS A 274 1.07 -8.62 -21.25
C HIS A 274 0.88 -9.64 -22.38
N PRO A 275 0.45 -10.87 -22.07
CA PRO A 275 -0.14 -11.76 -23.05
C PRO A 275 -1.31 -11.07 -23.76
N PRO A 276 -1.59 -11.35 -25.05
CA PRO A 276 -2.65 -10.69 -25.82
C PRO A 276 -4.02 -10.71 -25.13
N GLU A 277 -4.32 -11.78 -24.41
CA GLU A 277 -5.57 -11.96 -23.66
C GLU A 277 -5.71 -11.05 -22.42
N LEU A 278 -4.63 -10.46 -21.94
CA LEU A 278 -4.63 -9.55 -20.80
C LEU A 278 -4.46 -8.07 -21.19
N VAL A 279 -4.39 -7.77 -22.49
CA VAL A 279 -4.25 -6.38 -22.97
C VAL A 279 -5.49 -5.57 -22.57
N ASP A 280 -6.69 -6.10 -22.79
CA ASP A 280 -7.92 -5.53 -22.23
C ASP A 280 -8.30 -6.26 -20.94
N PRO A 281 -8.19 -5.60 -19.76
CA PRO A 281 -8.52 -6.24 -18.48
C PRO A 281 -9.94 -6.79 -18.39
N PHE A 282 -10.83 -6.41 -19.30
CA PHE A 282 -12.26 -6.74 -19.26
C PHE A 282 -12.72 -7.60 -20.44
N GLY A 283 -11.82 -8.01 -21.35
CA GLY A 283 -12.16 -8.84 -22.50
C GLY A 283 -13.23 -8.22 -23.41
N GLY A 284 -13.18 -6.93 -23.66
CA GLY A 284 -14.16 -6.17 -24.46
C GLY A 284 -15.46 -5.83 -23.74
N ASN A 285 -15.61 -6.20 -22.45
CA ASN A 285 -16.85 -5.92 -21.71
C ASN A 285 -16.92 -4.46 -21.22
N ALA A 286 -17.55 -3.60 -21.99
CA ALA A 286 -17.70 -2.17 -21.69
C ALA A 286 -18.47 -1.90 -20.37
N ARG A 287 -19.37 -2.80 -19.95
CA ARG A 287 -20.07 -2.66 -18.66
C ARG A 287 -19.12 -2.88 -17.48
N LEU A 288 -18.29 -3.91 -17.56
CA LEU A 288 -17.26 -4.17 -16.53
C LEU A 288 -16.21 -3.05 -16.49
N ARG A 289 -15.80 -2.53 -17.65
CA ARG A 289 -14.87 -1.38 -17.72
C ARG A 289 -15.48 -0.16 -17.01
N ARG A 290 -16.71 0.23 -17.33
CA ARG A 290 -17.41 1.32 -16.64
C ARG A 290 -17.54 1.08 -15.12
N ALA A 291 -17.84 -0.14 -14.71
CA ALA A 291 -17.92 -0.53 -13.30
C ALA A 291 -16.56 -0.55 -12.56
N ASN A 292 -15.47 -0.23 -13.25
CA ASN A 292 -14.12 -0.08 -12.70
C ASN A 292 -13.46 1.24 -13.17
N THR A 293 -14.25 2.20 -13.61
CA THR A 293 -13.81 3.56 -13.97
C THR A 293 -14.23 4.51 -12.85
N PRO A 294 -13.30 4.95 -11.97
CA PRO A 294 -13.61 5.84 -10.85
C PRO A 294 -14.41 7.07 -11.23
N ASP A 295 -14.07 7.77 -12.31
CA ASP A 295 -14.81 8.94 -12.77
C ASP A 295 -16.29 8.64 -13.03
N HIS A 296 -16.56 7.49 -13.64
CA HIS A 296 -17.94 7.04 -13.91
C HIS A 296 -18.64 6.51 -12.66
N LEU A 297 -17.89 5.86 -11.76
CA LEU A 297 -18.47 5.26 -10.54
C LEU A 297 -19.04 6.32 -9.60
N VAL A 298 -18.40 7.48 -9.46
CA VAL A 298 -18.88 8.54 -8.57
C VAL A 298 -20.32 8.93 -8.91
N ASP A 299 -20.64 9.06 -10.20
CA ASP A 299 -21.97 9.45 -10.65
C ASP A 299 -22.96 8.29 -10.67
N SER A 300 -22.48 7.07 -11.04
CA SER A 300 -23.35 5.92 -11.29
C SER A 300 -23.72 5.12 -10.04
N LEU A 301 -22.99 5.25 -8.94
CA LEU A 301 -23.33 4.56 -7.70
C LEU A 301 -24.64 5.09 -7.12
N PRO A 302 -25.56 4.21 -6.65
CA PRO A 302 -26.80 4.63 -6.04
C PRO A 302 -26.61 5.64 -4.89
N GLY A 303 -27.56 6.54 -4.72
CA GLY A 303 -27.57 7.45 -3.58
C GLY A 303 -27.53 6.68 -2.26
N GLY A 304 -26.75 7.18 -1.30
CA GLY A 304 -26.55 6.48 -0.01
C GLY A 304 -25.55 5.32 -0.04
N THR A 305 -24.99 4.97 -1.22
CA THR A 305 -23.88 4.02 -1.29
C THR A 305 -22.70 4.56 -0.50
N ARG A 306 -22.20 3.77 0.47
CA ARG A 306 -21.04 4.12 1.25
C ARG A 306 -19.79 3.98 0.40
N ILE A 307 -19.04 5.06 0.29
CA ILE A 307 -17.71 5.13 -0.31
C ILE A 307 -16.70 5.60 0.73
N ALA A 308 -15.42 5.37 0.50
CA ALA A 308 -14.36 5.92 1.35
C ALA A 308 -14.38 7.46 1.33
N GLN A 309 -13.89 8.11 2.39
CA GLN A 309 -13.55 9.54 2.34
C GLN A 309 -12.23 9.72 1.61
N PHE A 310 -12.16 10.69 0.69
CA PHE A 310 -11.03 10.84 -0.22
C PHE A 310 -10.11 12.00 0.17
N TRP A 311 -8.82 11.74 0.03
CA TRP A 311 -7.74 12.73 -0.02
C TRP A 311 -6.95 12.50 -1.30
N LEU A 312 -6.72 13.57 -2.08
CA LEU A 312 -6.04 13.52 -3.36
C LEU A 312 -4.74 14.32 -3.29
N GLY A 313 -3.73 13.87 -4.01
CA GLY A 313 -2.46 14.58 -4.16
C GLY A 313 -1.88 14.43 -5.56
N ALA A 314 -1.30 15.50 -6.11
CA ALA A 314 -0.63 15.50 -7.40
C ALA A 314 0.49 16.54 -7.43
N GLY A 315 1.38 16.42 -8.42
CA GLY A 315 2.40 17.42 -8.69
C GLY A 315 1.96 18.41 -9.77
N SER A 316 2.27 19.70 -9.64
CA SER A 316 1.89 20.70 -10.66
C SER A 316 2.70 20.61 -11.94
N GLY A 317 3.86 19.93 -11.92
CA GLY A 317 4.65 19.61 -13.12
C GLY A 317 4.07 18.45 -13.93
N ASP A 318 3.29 17.58 -13.31
CA ASP A 318 2.49 16.55 -13.97
C ASP A 318 1.09 17.08 -14.27
N ARG A 319 0.98 17.81 -15.38
CA ARG A 319 -0.25 18.48 -15.76
C ARG A 319 -1.40 17.52 -16.09
N ALA A 320 -1.09 16.32 -16.53
CA ALA A 320 -2.12 15.33 -16.87
C ALA A 320 -2.77 14.77 -15.62
N ASP A 321 -1.97 14.31 -14.68
CA ASP A 321 -2.45 13.77 -13.42
C ASP A 321 -3.13 14.84 -12.56
N LEU A 322 -2.60 16.08 -12.55
CA LEU A 322 -3.22 17.18 -11.83
C LEU A 322 -4.63 17.47 -12.36
N ARG A 323 -4.80 17.62 -13.68
CA ARG A 323 -6.13 17.85 -14.27
C ARG A 323 -7.09 16.69 -14.00
N SER A 324 -6.60 15.46 -14.07
CA SER A 324 -7.42 14.28 -13.73
C SER A 324 -7.84 14.29 -12.26
N ALA A 325 -6.93 14.66 -11.35
CA ALA A 325 -7.22 14.77 -9.92
C ALA A 325 -8.21 15.91 -9.61
N GLU A 326 -8.07 17.06 -10.28
CA GLU A 326 -9.01 18.20 -10.16
C GLU A 326 -10.41 17.81 -10.64
N PHE A 327 -10.51 17.13 -11.78
CA PHE A 327 -11.77 16.65 -12.32
C PHE A 327 -12.42 15.64 -11.37
N PHE A 328 -11.65 14.65 -10.90
CA PHE A 328 -12.15 13.65 -9.95
C PHE A 328 -12.56 14.28 -8.62
N GLN A 329 -11.84 15.30 -8.14
CA GLN A 329 -12.23 16.08 -6.97
C GLN A 329 -13.61 16.72 -7.14
N GLN A 330 -13.86 17.36 -8.28
CA GLN A 330 -15.15 18.00 -8.60
C GLN A 330 -16.28 16.97 -8.58
N LEU A 331 -16.09 15.79 -9.16
CA LEU A 331 -17.07 14.69 -9.12
C LEU A 331 -17.33 14.24 -7.68
N LEU A 332 -16.28 14.01 -6.90
CA LEU A 332 -16.40 13.57 -5.51
C LEU A 332 -17.14 14.59 -4.64
N GLN A 333 -16.99 15.91 -4.89
CA GLN A 333 -17.63 16.96 -4.11
C GLN A 333 -19.16 16.90 -4.15
N ILE A 334 -19.75 16.26 -5.15
CA ILE A 334 -21.19 15.98 -5.22
C ILE A 334 -21.64 15.08 -4.04
N ARG A 335 -20.76 14.15 -3.61
CA ARG A 335 -21.03 13.18 -2.52
C ARG A 335 -20.34 13.53 -1.22
N GLN A 336 -19.20 14.18 -1.30
CA GLN A 336 -18.32 14.53 -0.19
C GLN A 336 -17.85 15.98 -0.37
N PRO A 337 -18.55 16.97 0.19
CA PRO A 337 -18.22 18.39 -0.03
C PRO A 337 -16.79 18.78 0.36
N GLN A 338 -16.17 18.04 1.29
CA GLN A 338 -14.83 18.32 1.80
C GLN A 338 -13.81 17.28 1.30
N VAL A 339 -13.51 17.32 0.00
CA VAL A 339 -12.39 16.54 -0.58
C VAL A 339 -11.15 17.41 -0.67
N THR A 340 -10.08 16.98 -0.03
CA THR A 340 -8.78 17.66 -0.10
C THR A 340 -8.05 17.27 -1.38
N LEU A 341 -7.53 18.25 -2.11
CA LEU A 341 -6.50 18.07 -3.13
C LEU A 341 -5.24 18.86 -2.72
N LYS A 342 -4.15 18.14 -2.47
CA LYS A 342 -2.84 18.71 -2.17
C LYS A 342 -2.00 18.73 -3.43
N VAL A 343 -1.51 19.91 -3.81
CA VAL A 343 -0.63 20.06 -4.99
C VAL A 343 0.79 20.33 -4.52
N VAL A 344 1.76 19.57 -5.06
CA VAL A 344 3.20 19.80 -4.86
C VAL A 344 3.70 20.70 -5.97
N PRO A 345 4.14 21.94 -5.66
CA PRO A 345 4.63 22.88 -6.68
C PRO A 345 5.83 22.31 -7.44
N GLY A 346 5.77 22.33 -8.78
CA GLY A 346 6.83 21.78 -9.64
C GLY A 346 6.97 20.26 -9.64
N GLY A 347 6.25 19.56 -8.77
CA GLY A 347 6.33 18.10 -8.68
C GLY A 347 5.88 17.40 -9.97
N GLY A 348 6.68 16.44 -10.45
CA GLY A 348 6.36 15.56 -11.57
C GLY A 348 5.78 14.23 -11.10
N HIS A 349 5.64 13.26 -12.02
CA HIS A 349 5.26 11.87 -11.72
C HIS A 349 6.47 11.09 -11.19
N THR A 350 6.90 11.42 -9.97
CA THR A 350 8.18 10.94 -9.41
C THR A 350 8.08 10.64 -7.92
N MET A 351 9.06 9.87 -7.41
CA MET A 351 9.17 9.55 -5.99
C MET A 351 9.32 10.78 -5.10
N ILE A 352 9.96 11.86 -5.59
CA ILE A 352 10.07 13.14 -4.85
C ILE A 352 8.69 13.67 -4.52
N THR A 353 7.81 13.72 -5.52
CA THR A 353 6.43 14.20 -5.35
C THR A 353 5.66 13.33 -4.35
N TRP A 354 5.78 12.01 -4.45
CA TRP A 354 5.05 11.11 -3.55
C TRP A 354 5.59 11.17 -2.12
N ARG A 355 6.91 11.26 -1.92
CA ARG A 355 7.48 11.52 -0.58
C ARG A 355 6.97 12.82 0.04
N ALA A 356 6.76 13.86 -0.77
CA ALA A 356 6.18 15.12 -0.29
C ALA A 356 4.68 15.04 0.03
N LEU A 357 3.94 14.13 -0.60
CA LEU A 357 2.50 13.94 -0.40
C LEU A 357 2.16 13.01 0.78
N ILE A 358 3.04 12.09 1.14
CA ILE A 358 2.78 11.08 2.18
C ILE A 358 2.59 11.67 3.57
N PRO A 359 3.45 12.59 4.07
CA PRO A 359 3.24 13.18 5.39
C PRO A 359 1.86 13.83 5.54
N PRO A 360 1.42 14.78 4.68
CA PRO A 360 0.11 15.41 4.83
C PRO A 360 -1.07 14.44 4.63
N MET A 361 -0.90 13.37 3.83
CA MET A 361 -1.90 12.32 3.70
C MET A 361 -2.05 11.53 5.02
N LEU A 362 -0.94 11.13 5.65
CA LEU A 362 -0.96 10.40 6.93
C LEU A 362 -1.49 11.27 8.08
N GLU A 363 -1.13 12.54 8.11
CA GLU A 363 -1.68 13.53 9.06
C GLU A 363 -3.20 13.69 8.91
N TRP A 364 -3.69 13.66 7.68
CA TRP A 364 -5.12 13.70 7.42
C TRP A 364 -5.82 12.39 7.79
N MET A 365 -5.24 11.25 7.43
CA MET A 365 -5.89 9.93 7.52
C MET A 365 -5.85 9.34 8.93
N THR A 366 -4.69 9.32 9.58
CA THR A 366 -4.49 8.52 10.80
C THR A 366 -5.29 8.99 12.02
N PRO A 367 -5.48 10.31 12.27
CA PRO A 367 -6.36 10.75 13.36
C PRO A 367 -7.83 10.39 13.12
N ARG A 368 -8.27 10.37 11.87
CA ARG A 368 -9.63 9.97 11.47
C ARG A 368 -9.86 8.49 11.72
N LEU A 369 -8.92 7.66 11.28
CA LEU A 369 -8.94 6.21 11.55
C LEU A 369 -8.97 5.92 13.07
N ALA A 370 -8.14 6.59 13.86
CA ALA A 370 -8.10 6.40 15.30
C ALA A 370 -9.42 6.80 15.98
N ARG A 371 -10.10 7.84 15.48
CA ARG A 371 -11.43 8.23 15.96
C ARG A 371 -12.46 7.13 15.69
N GLU A 372 -12.43 6.51 14.51
CA GLU A 372 -13.35 5.42 14.19
C GLU A 372 -13.14 4.20 15.10
N VAL A 373 -11.89 3.88 15.46
CA VAL A 373 -11.60 2.83 16.48
C VAL A 373 -12.32 3.14 17.79
N THR A 374 -12.26 4.37 18.27
CA THR A 374 -12.91 4.79 19.51
C THR A 374 -14.42 4.66 19.42
N VAL A 375 -15.03 5.06 18.31
CA VAL A 375 -16.47 4.96 18.07
C VAL A 375 -16.92 3.49 18.01
N GLU A 376 -16.20 2.66 17.26
CA GLU A 376 -16.49 1.22 17.15
C GLU A 376 -16.35 0.51 18.50
N GLN A 377 -15.32 0.83 19.28
CA GLN A 377 -15.14 0.26 20.62
C GLN A 377 -16.31 0.64 21.53
N ALA A 378 -16.70 1.91 21.55
CA ALA A 378 -17.84 2.37 22.36
C ALA A 378 -19.16 1.69 21.93
N GLN A 379 -19.36 1.44 20.64
CA GLN A 379 -20.52 0.70 20.14
C GLN A 379 -20.53 -0.76 20.59
N ARG A 380 -19.38 -1.45 20.52
CA ARG A 380 -19.22 -2.83 21.00
C ARG A 380 -19.49 -2.95 22.50
N ASP A 381 -18.96 -2.02 23.29
CA ASP A 381 -19.15 -2.01 24.74
C ASP A 381 -20.64 -1.81 25.10
N ARG A 382 -21.33 -0.89 24.42
CA ARG A 382 -22.79 -0.72 24.57
C ARG A 382 -23.58 -1.96 24.17
N ALA A 383 -23.19 -2.63 23.08
CA ALA A 383 -23.84 -3.87 22.64
C ALA A 383 -23.61 -5.00 23.65
N ALA A 384 -22.39 -5.16 24.16
CA ALA A 384 -22.06 -6.13 25.19
C ALA A 384 -22.85 -5.88 26.50
N GLN A 385 -22.95 -4.63 26.94
CA GLN A 385 -23.75 -4.23 28.11
C GLN A 385 -25.25 -4.56 27.94
N LYS A 386 -25.81 -4.26 26.75
CA LYS A 386 -27.22 -4.60 26.45
C LYS A 386 -27.44 -6.11 26.45
N ALA A 387 -26.50 -6.90 25.85
CA ALA A 387 -26.59 -8.37 25.86
C ALA A 387 -26.49 -8.95 27.27
N ALA A 388 -25.59 -8.44 28.12
CA ALA A 388 -25.46 -8.84 29.51
C ALA A 388 -26.73 -8.51 30.32
N ALA A 389 -27.29 -7.34 30.12
CA ALA A 389 -28.55 -6.94 30.79
C ALA A 389 -29.74 -7.83 30.37
N ALA A 390 -29.83 -8.18 29.07
CA ALA A 390 -30.84 -9.11 28.56
C ALA A 390 -30.71 -10.53 29.17
N LYS A 391 -29.44 -11.04 29.27
CA LYS A 391 -29.18 -12.34 29.95
C LYS A 391 -29.57 -12.30 31.43
N ARG A 392 -29.27 -11.21 32.16
CA ARG A 392 -29.66 -11.03 33.56
C ARG A 392 -31.18 -11.02 33.74
N LYS A 393 -31.92 -10.31 32.86
CA LYS A 393 -33.40 -10.28 32.87
C LYS A 393 -33.98 -11.68 32.61
N LYS A 394 -33.45 -12.43 31.63
CA LYS A 394 -33.91 -13.80 31.38
C LYS A 394 -33.64 -14.74 32.56
N ALA A 395 -32.47 -14.62 33.19
CA ALA A 395 -32.11 -15.44 34.37
C ALA A 395 -33.01 -15.09 35.56
N ALA A 396 -33.30 -13.81 35.82
CA ALA A 396 -34.20 -13.39 36.87
C ALA A 396 -35.66 -13.87 36.63
N ALA A 397 -36.17 -13.77 35.39
CA ALA A 397 -37.49 -14.29 35.03
C ALA A 397 -37.59 -15.82 35.22
N LYS A 398 -36.55 -16.59 34.82
CA LYS A 398 -36.51 -18.02 35.04
C LYS A 398 -36.48 -18.41 36.51
N LYS A 399 -35.77 -17.65 37.35
CA LYS A 399 -35.73 -17.83 38.82
C LYS A 399 -37.08 -17.49 39.50
N ALA A 400 -37.78 -16.49 38.99
CA ALA A 400 -39.14 -16.13 39.50
C ALA A 400 -40.17 -17.20 39.12
N ALA A 401 -40.14 -17.70 37.85
CA ALA A 401 -41.04 -18.76 37.41
C ALA A 401 -40.83 -20.11 38.17
N GLY A 402 -39.57 -20.44 38.53
CA GLY A 402 -39.28 -21.65 39.32
C GLY A 402 -39.66 -21.56 40.84
N ARG A 403 -40.03 -20.37 41.34
CA ARG A 403 -40.49 -20.19 42.71
C ARG A 403 -42.03 -20.22 42.85
N SER A 404 -42.78 -20.24 41.77
CA SER A 404 -44.25 -20.22 41.76
C SER A 404 -44.88 -21.60 41.58
N SER A 405 -44.13 -22.70 41.66
CA SER A 405 -44.69 -24.04 41.72
C SER A 405 -45.07 -24.34 43.17
N PRO A 406 -46.36 -24.56 43.51
CA PRO A 406 -46.77 -24.94 44.88
C PRO A 406 -46.19 -26.33 45.21
N PRO A 407 -45.90 -26.59 46.50
CA PRO A 407 -45.53 -27.95 46.95
C PRO A 407 -46.75 -28.88 46.82
N ALA A 408 -46.51 -30.08 46.24
CA ALA A 408 -47.49 -31.11 46.10
C ALA A 408 -47.89 -31.73 47.42
#